data_213c9f9a6ffca43d3fef5d0536e9c61c
#
_entry.id   213c9f9a6ffca43d3fef5d0536e9c61c
#
_cell.length_a   1.000
_cell.length_b   1.000
_cell.length_c   1.000
_cell.angle_alpha   90.00
_cell.angle_beta   90.00
_cell.angle_gamma   90.00
#
_symmetry.space_group_name_H-M   'P 1'
#
loop_
_entity.id
_entity.type
_entity.pdbx_description
1 polymer ?
#
loop_
_entity_poly.entity_id
_entity_poly.type
_entity_poly.pdbx_seq_one_letter_code
_entity_poly.pdbx_strand_id
1 'polypeptide(L)'
;MDKIKVTDNGFYGCYWPVKNSRCAVIGMFGDDTEDWMAKSAVKWLQKTFEVNVLTMSPAEKDYSHHNLPLERFGDAIDYLQEQGNKKIGIAGASTTAMMALLAASYYPEITLMIALTPPDFVMEGFYQGNRDGRKEWPGNGESTVTWKGKPLPYLPYAYRHPQYWDSIQKQSKKDKDMIASTELFIASEFAHPIQEEERIKVERIHGKLLLIGAEDDALWETAKYIRRMEKRLTEKEHDCQVVVFVYEHGTHFVFPEGMVKTMLPVMGDLVTAIFAAGRKYPKECKETRIDIEKQVSRVIRTWKNNQFSSGEIVR
;
A
#
# COMPACT_ATOMS: atom_id res chain seq x y z
N MET A 1 -6.62 -17.28 17.24
CA MET A 1 -5.66 -17.27 16.11
C MET A 1 -4.27 -17.44 16.71
N ASP A 2 -3.59 -18.49 16.34
CA ASP A 2 -2.21 -18.68 16.72
C ASP A 2 -1.35 -17.60 16.04
N LYS A 3 -0.34 -17.12 16.73
CA LYS A 3 0.54 -16.07 16.20
C LYS A 3 1.96 -16.24 16.74
N ILE A 4 2.93 -15.84 15.97
CA ILE A 4 4.34 -15.84 16.31
C ILE A 4 4.88 -14.43 16.12
N LYS A 5 5.36 -13.82 17.19
CA LYS A 5 5.98 -12.51 17.14
C LYS A 5 7.39 -12.64 16.59
N VAL A 6 7.76 -11.80 15.63
CA VAL A 6 9.07 -11.83 14.97
C VAL A 6 9.73 -10.48 15.17
N THR A 7 10.86 -10.49 15.92
CA THR A 7 11.58 -9.26 16.28
C THR A 7 13.09 -9.35 16.03
N ASP A 8 13.61 -10.58 15.90
CA ASP A 8 15.05 -10.84 15.86
C ASP A 8 15.56 -11.26 14.46
N ASN A 9 14.68 -11.20 13.44
CA ASN A 9 14.97 -11.62 12.07
C ASN A 9 15.19 -10.44 11.10
N GLY A 10 15.66 -9.30 11.58
CA GLY A 10 15.95 -8.13 10.73
C GLY A 10 14.73 -7.28 10.38
N PHE A 11 13.51 -7.70 10.76
CA PHE A 11 12.27 -6.96 10.55
C PHE A 11 11.34 -7.04 11.76
N TYR A 12 10.31 -6.20 11.76
CA TYR A 12 9.31 -6.15 12.82
C TYR A 12 7.97 -6.71 12.32
N GLY A 13 7.55 -7.87 12.84
CA GLY A 13 6.38 -8.56 12.32
C GLY A 13 5.65 -9.43 13.32
N CYS A 14 4.47 -9.91 12.91
CA CYS A 14 3.73 -10.97 13.57
C CYS A 14 3.24 -11.96 12.51
N TYR A 15 3.65 -13.21 12.63
CA TYR A 15 3.26 -14.28 11.73
C TYR A 15 2.01 -14.98 12.23
N TRP A 16 1.02 -15.13 11.37
CA TRP A 16 -0.28 -15.72 11.65
C TRP A 16 -0.47 -16.96 10.76
N PRO A 17 -0.07 -18.15 11.22
CA PRO A 17 -0.15 -19.36 10.42
C PRO A 17 -1.58 -19.87 10.25
N VAL A 18 -1.83 -20.52 9.11
CA VAL A 18 -3.02 -21.32 8.82
C VAL A 18 -2.58 -22.75 8.56
N LYS A 19 -3.21 -23.72 9.21
CA LYS A 19 -2.87 -25.14 9.07
C LYS A 19 -2.88 -25.56 7.59
N ASN A 20 -1.80 -26.21 7.15
CA ASN A 20 -1.61 -26.72 5.80
C ASN A 20 -1.49 -25.67 4.70
N SER A 21 -1.51 -24.39 4.98
CA SER A 21 -1.24 -23.35 3.99
C SER A 21 0.25 -23.25 3.66
N ARG A 22 0.57 -23.09 2.38
CA ARG A 22 1.92 -22.81 1.87
C ARG A 22 1.98 -21.50 1.11
N CYS A 23 0.95 -20.65 1.26
CA CYS A 23 0.88 -19.34 0.66
C CYS A 23 0.82 -18.32 1.79
N ALA A 24 1.67 -17.30 1.75
CA ALA A 24 1.67 -16.21 2.71
C ALA A 24 1.46 -14.86 2.03
N VAL A 25 0.80 -13.94 2.73
CA VAL A 25 0.67 -12.54 2.32
C VAL A 25 1.32 -11.66 3.39
N ILE A 26 2.31 -10.86 2.99
CA ILE A 26 2.86 -9.79 3.81
C ILE A 26 1.88 -8.62 3.74
N GLY A 27 1.41 -8.13 4.88
CA GLY A 27 0.47 -7.02 4.97
C GLY A 27 0.96 -5.93 5.91
N MET A 28 0.88 -4.69 5.44
CA MET A 28 1.17 -3.51 6.24
C MET A 28 -0.14 -2.75 6.46
N PHE A 29 -0.74 -2.92 7.65
CA PHE A 29 -2.08 -2.41 7.98
C PHE A 29 -2.04 -1.37 9.10
N GLY A 30 -1.01 -0.57 9.16
CA GLY A 30 -0.75 0.40 10.20
C GLY A 30 0.67 0.28 10.74
N ASP A 31 0.95 0.95 11.84
CA ASP A 31 2.25 0.97 12.50
C ASP A 31 2.43 -0.14 13.55
N ASP A 32 1.34 -0.75 14.01
CA ASP A 32 1.38 -1.90 14.91
C ASP A 32 0.92 -3.18 14.21
N THR A 33 1.76 -4.21 14.28
CA THR A 33 1.51 -5.52 13.66
C THR A 33 0.36 -6.30 14.31
N GLU A 34 -0.13 -5.83 15.46
CA GLU A 34 -1.13 -6.51 16.28
C GLU A 34 -2.30 -5.61 16.74
N ASP A 35 -2.43 -4.41 16.19
CA ASP A 35 -3.56 -3.55 16.49
C ASP A 35 -4.89 -4.14 15.98
N TRP A 36 -5.99 -3.43 16.22
CA TRP A 36 -7.32 -3.89 15.82
C TRP A 36 -7.49 -3.96 14.29
N MET A 37 -6.83 -3.07 13.54
CA MET A 37 -6.90 -3.02 12.08
C MET A 37 -6.11 -4.18 11.47
N ALA A 38 -4.87 -4.40 11.94
CA ALA A 38 -4.04 -5.52 11.53
C ALA A 38 -4.73 -6.87 11.82
N LYS A 39 -5.25 -7.07 13.04
CA LYS A 39 -6.00 -8.29 13.41
C LYS A 39 -7.24 -8.51 12.57
N SER A 40 -7.96 -7.45 12.22
CA SER A 40 -9.15 -7.53 11.37
C SER A 40 -8.81 -7.93 9.95
N ALA A 41 -7.76 -7.34 9.38
CA ALA A 41 -7.25 -7.70 8.05
C ALA A 41 -6.76 -9.16 8.02
N VAL A 42 -6.01 -9.60 9.04
CA VAL A 42 -5.58 -11.00 9.20
C VAL A 42 -6.79 -11.93 9.23
N LYS A 43 -7.78 -11.63 10.07
CA LYS A 43 -9.00 -12.44 10.19
C LYS A 43 -9.74 -12.54 8.86
N TRP A 44 -9.86 -11.45 8.14
CA TRP A 44 -10.49 -11.42 6.81
C TRP A 44 -9.71 -12.26 5.80
N LEU A 45 -8.38 -12.08 5.70
CA LEU A 45 -7.51 -12.83 4.78
C LEU A 45 -7.55 -14.34 5.07
N GLN A 46 -7.42 -14.73 6.34
CA GLN A 46 -7.42 -16.13 6.74
C GLN A 46 -8.77 -16.79 6.49
N LYS A 47 -9.89 -16.13 6.88
CA LYS A 47 -11.23 -16.66 6.71
C LYS A 47 -11.65 -16.78 5.24
N THR A 48 -11.23 -15.83 4.41
CA THR A 48 -11.69 -15.76 3.02
C THR A 48 -10.80 -16.56 2.07
N PHE A 49 -9.49 -16.64 2.36
CA PHE A 49 -8.51 -17.20 1.41
C PHE A 49 -7.66 -18.33 2.00
N GLU A 50 -7.73 -18.59 3.28
CA GLU A 50 -6.91 -19.64 3.93
C GLU A 50 -5.41 -19.47 3.63
N VAL A 51 -4.90 -18.24 3.75
CA VAL A 51 -3.50 -17.89 3.58
C VAL A 51 -2.85 -17.58 4.93
N ASN A 52 -1.58 -17.93 5.06
CA ASN A 52 -0.75 -17.40 6.12
C ASN A 52 -0.63 -15.88 5.96
N VAL A 53 -0.55 -15.15 7.05
CA VAL A 53 -0.35 -13.69 7.00
C VAL A 53 0.87 -13.33 7.83
N LEU A 54 1.72 -12.48 7.29
CA LEU A 54 2.76 -11.78 8.04
C LEU A 54 2.37 -10.30 8.10
N THR A 55 1.88 -9.85 9.25
CA THR A 55 1.73 -8.41 9.47
C THR A 55 3.11 -7.82 9.76
N MET A 56 3.50 -6.78 9.01
CA MET A 56 4.80 -6.15 9.13
C MET A 56 4.65 -4.67 9.44
N SER A 57 5.42 -4.18 10.41
CA SER A 57 5.57 -2.75 10.64
C SER A 57 6.86 -2.28 9.98
N PRO A 58 6.80 -1.39 9.00
CA PRO A 58 8.01 -0.87 8.38
C PRO A 58 8.84 -0.01 9.33
N ALA A 59 8.22 0.57 10.34
CA ALA A 59 8.80 1.57 11.25
C ALA A 59 8.85 1.14 12.73
N GLU A 60 8.78 -0.17 13.03
CA GLU A 60 8.92 -0.69 14.41
C GLU A 60 7.96 -0.02 15.40
N LYS A 61 6.68 0.08 15.05
CA LYS A 61 5.60 0.77 15.78
C LYS A 61 5.65 2.31 15.74
N ASP A 62 6.55 2.88 15.00
CA ASP A 62 6.53 4.29 14.69
C ASP A 62 6.03 4.48 13.27
N TYR A 63 4.90 5.16 13.07
CA TYR A 63 4.33 5.44 11.75
C TYR A 63 5.12 6.52 11.01
N SER A 64 6.42 6.62 11.27
CA SER A 64 7.31 7.45 10.49
C SER A 64 7.83 6.67 9.28
N HIS A 65 7.73 7.27 8.12
CA HIS A 65 8.25 6.70 6.89
C HIS A 65 9.52 7.47 6.51
N HIS A 66 10.65 6.98 7.02
CA HIS A 66 11.91 7.68 6.94
C HIS A 66 13.07 6.69 6.92
N ASN A 67 13.81 6.69 5.81
CA ASN A 67 14.98 5.83 5.60
C ASN A 67 14.78 4.35 5.98
N LEU A 68 13.60 3.81 5.66
CA LEU A 68 13.29 2.41 5.97
C LEU A 68 14.08 1.47 5.06
N PRO A 69 14.85 0.52 5.59
CA PRO A 69 15.62 -0.42 4.77
C PRO A 69 14.69 -1.36 4.00
N LEU A 70 14.79 -1.39 2.67
CA LEU A 70 14.08 -2.38 1.83
C LEU A 70 14.53 -3.81 2.12
N GLU A 71 15.72 -3.99 2.68
CA GLU A 71 16.28 -5.26 3.12
C GLU A 71 15.35 -5.98 4.10
N ARG A 72 14.60 -5.26 4.92
CA ARG A 72 13.60 -5.84 5.84
C ARG A 72 12.56 -6.72 5.15
N PHE A 73 12.25 -6.41 3.88
CA PHE A 73 11.34 -7.27 3.10
C PHE A 73 12.03 -8.55 2.64
N GLY A 74 13.33 -8.51 2.34
CA GLY A 74 14.14 -9.70 2.09
C GLY A 74 14.17 -10.63 3.30
N ASP A 75 14.48 -10.08 4.47
CA ASP A 75 14.48 -10.83 5.74
C ASP A 75 13.09 -11.45 6.03
N ALA A 76 12.01 -10.72 5.75
CA ALA A 76 10.65 -11.22 5.90
C ALA A 76 10.31 -12.36 4.92
N ILE A 77 10.82 -12.29 3.69
CA ILE A 77 10.68 -13.34 2.68
C ILE A 77 11.41 -14.61 3.11
N ASP A 78 12.67 -14.48 3.53
CA ASP A 78 13.48 -15.59 4.02
C ASP A 78 12.82 -16.29 5.21
N TYR A 79 12.35 -15.50 6.18
CA TYR A 79 11.57 -16.03 7.31
C TYR A 79 10.33 -16.82 6.84
N LEU A 80 9.54 -16.28 5.91
CA LEU A 80 8.37 -16.97 5.39
C LEU A 80 8.70 -18.27 4.66
N GLN A 81 9.82 -18.31 3.92
CA GLN A 81 10.30 -19.51 3.25
C GLN A 81 10.74 -20.57 4.29
N GLU A 82 11.43 -20.19 5.34
CA GLU A 82 11.79 -21.06 6.48
C GLU A 82 10.56 -21.64 7.18
N GLN A 83 9.45 -20.87 7.24
CA GLN A 83 8.16 -21.38 7.74
C GLN A 83 7.43 -22.29 6.71
N GLY A 84 8.07 -22.64 5.59
CA GLY A 84 7.55 -23.56 4.58
C GLY A 84 6.59 -22.94 3.56
N ASN A 85 6.52 -21.60 3.49
CA ASN A 85 5.74 -20.92 2.46
C ASN A 85 6.46 -21.01 1.12
N LYS A 86 5.71 -21.38 0.07
CA LYS A 86 6.22 -21.53 -1.30
C LYS A 86 5.77 -20.40 -2.22
N LYS A 87 4.74 -19.67 -1.81
CA LYS A 87 4.21 -18.51 -2.52
C LYS A 87 4.11 -17.37 -1.56
N ILE A 88 4.66 -16.24 -1.95
CA ILE A 88 4.67 -15.03 -1.15
C ILE A 88 4.00 -13.92 -1.95
N GLY A 89 2.99 -13.31 -1.35
CA GLY A 89 2.35 -12.10 -1.82
C GLY A 89 2.61 -10.95 -0.87
N ILE A 90 2.39 -9.74 -1.34
CA ILE A 90 2.43 -8.52 -0.53
C ILE A 90 1.24 -7.63 -0.84
N ALA A 91 0.69 -6.98 0.18
CA ALA A 91 -0.40 -6.03 0.03
C ALA A 91 -0.13 -4.77 0.86
N GLY A 92 -0.42 -3.63 0.28
CA GLY A 92 -0.30 -2.33 0.96
C GLY A 92 -1.32 -1.33 0.44
N ALA A 93 -1.53 -0.28 1.23
CA ALA A 93 -2.38 0.86 0.88
C ALA A 93 -1.62 2.17 1.11
N SER A 94 -1.85 3.17 0.25
CA SER A 94 -1.22 4.49 0.42
C SER A 94 0.33 4.39 0.37
N THR A 95 1.03 4.99 1.32
CA THR A 95 2.50 4.88 1.46
C THR A 95 2.99 3.45 1.63
N THR A 96 2.22 2.59 2.29
CA THR A 96 2.59 1.18 2.39
C THR A 96 2.39 0.43 1.06
N ALA A 97 1.51 0.90 0.17
CA ALA A 97 1.44 0.40 -1.21
C ALA A 97 2.69 0.78 -2.02
N MET A 98 3.24 1.99 -1.82
CA MET A 98 4.53 2.38 -2.38
C MET A 98 5.65 1.43 -1.94
N MET A 99 5.75 1.17 -0.63
CA MET A 99 6.77 0.26 -0.09
C MET A 99 6.60 -1.17 -0.62
N ALA A 100 5.35 -1.65 -0.71
CA ALA A 100 5.05 -2.96 -1.23
C ALA A 100 5.38 -3.09 -2.73
N LEU A 101 5.11 -2.07 -3.54
CA LEU A 101 5.52 -2.00 -4.95
C LEU A 101 7.04 -2.01 -5.10
N LEU A 102 7.75 -1.24 -4.26
CA LEU A 102 9.20 -1.26 -4.22
C LEU A 102 9.72 -2.66 -3.83
N ALA A 103 9.22 -3.24 -2.75
CA ALA A 103 9.61 -4.59 -2.34
C ALA A 103 9.42 -5.59 -3.48
N ALA A 104 8.24 -5.60 -4.12
CA ALA A 104 7.95 -6.51 -5.23
C ALA A 104 8.84 -6.26 -6.47
N SER A 105 9.32 -5.02 -6.68
CA SER A 105 10.25 -4.70 -7.79
C SER A 105 11.71 -5.07 -7.52
N TYR A 106 12.09 -5.34 -6.25
CA TYR A 106 13.44 -5.75 -5.84
C TYR A 106 13.54 -7.23 -5.53
N TYR A 107 12.43 -7.88 -5.15
CA TYR A 107 12.38 -9.28 -4.71
C TYR A 107 11.45 -10.10 -5.61
N PRO A 108 11.99 -10.86 -6.57
CA PRO A 108 11.20 -11.67 -7.52
C PRO A 108 10.45 -12.83 -6.84
N GLU A 109 10.78 -13.16 -5.60
CA GLU A 109 10.06 -14.14 -4.77
C GLU A 109 8.63 -13.69 -4.45
N ILE A 110 8.35 -12.37 -4.51
CA ILE A 110 7.01 -11.82 -4.37
C ILE A 110 6.28 -12.00 -5.71
N THR A 111 5.34 -12.95 -5.73
CA THR A 111 4.58 -13.33 -6.94
C THR A 111 3.13 -12.86 -6.95
N LEU A 112 2.74 -12.08 -5.95
CA LEU A 112 1.47 -11.36 -5.87
C LEU A 112 1.72 -9.99 -5.25
N MET A 113 1.34 -8.94 -5.94
CA MET A 113 1.37 -7.57 -5.43
C MET A 113 -0.04 -6.96 -5.51
N ILE A 114 -0.56 -6.48 -4.37
CA ILE A 114 -1.84 -5.76 -4.29
C ILE A 114 -1.57 -4.35 -3.75
N ALA A 115 -1.78 -3.35 -4.61
CA ALA A 115 -1.60 -1.95 -4.28
C ALA A 115 -2.93 -1.20 -4.28
N LEU A 116 -3.33 -0.69 -3.11
CA LEU A 116 -4.49 0.15 -2.94
C LEU A 116 -4.05 1.62 -2.85
N THR A 117 -4.56 2.46 -3.71
CA THR A 117 -4.25 3.90 -3.80
C THR A 117 -2.75 4.23 -3.77
N PRO A 118 -1.92 3.57 -4.61
CA PRO A 118 -0.48 3.78 -4.62
C PRO A 118 -0.07 5.09 -5.29
N PRO A 119 1.06 5.71 -4.88
CA PRO A 119 1.84 6.58 -5.75
C PRO A 119 2.67 5.75 -6.74
N ASP A 120 3.14 6.36 -7.84
CA ASP A 120 4.03 5.73 -8.83
C ASP A 120 5.50 6.17 -8.68
N PHE A 121 5.81 6.85 -7.60
CA PHE A 121 7.13 7.38 -7.27
C PHE A 121 7.48 7.15 -5.79
N VAL A 122 8.76 7.22 -5.48
CA VAL A 122 9.26 7.22 -4.11
C VAL A 122 9.01 8.59 -3.49
N MET A 123 8.48 8.62 -2.28
CA MET A 123 8.19 9.85 -1.55
C MET A 123 9.35 10.30 -0.69
N GLU A 124 9.45 11.61 -0.43
CA GLU A 124 10.32 12.16 0.60
C GLU A 124 9.94 11.60 1.98
N GLY A 125 10.92 11.40 2.85
CA GLY A 125 10.70 10.91 4.21
C GLY A 125 9.89 11.88 5.06
N PHE A 126 9.09 11.34 5.97
CA PHE A 126 8.28 12.14 6.89
C PHE A 126 8.10 11.43 8.24
N TYR A 127 7.79 12.21 9.28
CA TYR A 127 7.43 11.71 10.60
C TYR A 127 5.92 11.79 10.84
N GLN A 128 5.38 10.76 11.46
CA GLN A 128 3.98 10.64 11.88
C GLN A 128 3.91 9.63 13.04
N GLY A 129 2.73 9.48 13.67
CA GLY A 129 2.56 8.53 14.76
C GLY A 129 3.15 9.05 16.07
N ASN A 130 4.12 8.35 16.63
CA ASN A 130 4.76 8.72 17.90
C ASN A 130 5.64 9.97 17.78
N ARG A 131 6.04 10.36 16.57
CA ARG A 131 6.74 11.61 16.29
C ARG A 131 5.76 12.64 15.76
N ASP A 132 5.82 13.84 16.30
CA ASP A 132 5.00 14.95 15.84
C ASP A 132 5.59 15.55 14.56
N GLY A 133 5.10 15.12 13.41
CA GLY A 133 5.52 15.61 12.10
C GLY A 133 5.29 17.12 11.88
N ARG A 134 4.60 17.81 12.79
CA ARG A 134 4.52 19.28 12.81
C ARG A 134 5.73 19.91 13.46
N LYS A 135 6.36 19.22 14.41
CA LYS A 135 7.50 19.70 15.18
C LYS A 135 8.81 19.15 14.69
N GLU A 136 8.79 17.96 14.14
CA GLU A 136 9.97 17.23 13.72
C GLU A 136 9.94 16.95 12.21
N TRP A 137 11.10 17.02 11.58
CA TRP A 137 11.27 16.72 10.17
C TRP A 137 12.55 15.91 9.97
N PRO A 138 12.57 14.88 9.11
CA PRO A 138 13.72 14.00 8.93
C PRO A 138 14.99 14.69 8.43
N GLY A 139 14.91 15.83 7.91
CA GLY A 139 16.03 16.51 7.28
C GLY A 139 15.97 16.50 5.75
N ASN A 140 16.84 17.27 5.14
CA ASN A 140 16.91 17.34 3.69
C ASN A 140 17.67 16.15 3.12
N GLY A 141 17.24 15.63 2.00
CA GLY A 141 17.92 14.55 1.30
C GLY A 141 17.56 13.15 1.82
N GLU A 142 16.49 13.01 2.62
CA GLU A 142 16.09 11.75 3.21
C GLU A 142 14.81 11.20 2.56
N SER A 143 14.92 9.98 2.08
CA SER A 143 13.84 9.23 1.43
C SER A 143 12.96 8.52 2.45
N THR A 144 11.77 8.10 2.07
CA THR A 144 10.98 7.14 2.85
C THR A 144 11.72 5.81 3.00
N VAL A 145 12.50 5.39 2.01
CA VAL A 145 13.15 4.08 1.96
C VAL A 145 14.62 4.18 1.56
N THR A 146 15.41 3.21 2.02
CA THR A 146 16.81 3.03 1.63
C THR A 146 17.01 1.68 0.96
N TRP A 147 18.06 1.59 0.15
CA TRP A 147 18.60 0.35 -0.38
C TRP A 147 20.11 0.31 -0.20
N LYS A 148 20.62 -0.74 0.45
CA LYS A 148 22.02 -0.89 0.82
C LYS A 148 22.57 0.34 1.56
N GLY A 149 21.75 0.82 2.51
CA GLY A 149 22.08 1.97 3.36
C GLY A 149 22.06 3.33 2.66
N LYS A 150 21.59 3.42 1.40
CA LYS A 150 21.50 4.68 0.65
C LYS A 150 20.03 5.04 0.42
N PRO A 151 19.61 6.30 0.63
CA PRO A 151 18.29 6.76 0.27
C PRO A 151 17.99 6.50 -1.21
N LEU A 152 16.80 5.96 -1.52
CA LEU A 152 16.35 5.89 -2.90
C LEU A 152 16.03 7.31 -3.40
N PRO A 153 16.27 7.61 -4.70
CA PRO A 153 15.78 8.84 -5.32
C PRO A 153 14.28 9.01 -5.12
N TYR A 154 13.83 10.21 -4.81
CA TYR A 154 12.45 10.49 -4.41
C TYR A 154 11.96 11.84 -4.92
N LEU A 155 10.64 12.00 -5.03
CA LEU A 155 10.01 13.29 -5.28
C LEU A 155 10.08 14.15 -4.00
N PRO A 156 10.82 15.28 -3.99
CA PRO A 156 10.83 16.19 -2.84
C PRO A 156 9.52 16.96 -2.74
N TYR A 157 9.04 17.20 -1.53
CA TYR A 157 7.86 18.04 -1.31
C TYR A 157 8.13 19.51 -1.62
N ALA A 158 7.17 20.18 -2.26
CA ALA A 158 7.25 21.61 -2.57
C ALA A 158 7.34 22.47 -1.31
N TYR A 159 6.77 22.00 -0.22
CA TYR A 159 6.75 22.73 1.06
C TYR A 159 7.59 21.98 2.08
N ARG A 160 8.36 22.75 2.87
CA ARG A 160 9.14 22.24 3.99
C ARG A 160 8.33 22.35 5.29
N HIS A 161 8.81 21.68 6.32
CA HIS A 161 8.26 21.82 7.67
C HIS A 161 8.38 23.28 8.19
N PRO A 162 7.35 23.88 8.81
CA PRO A 162 6.04 23.29 9.11
C PRO A 162 5.01 23.41 7.98
N GLN A 163 5.28 24.15 6.90
CA GLN A 163 4.35 24.47 5.80
C GLN A 163 3.77 23.21 5.13
N TYR A 164 4.50 22.12 5.14
CA TYR A 164 4.03 20.81 4.66
C TYR A 164 2.72 20.41 5.37
N TRP A 165 2.71 20.39 6.70
CA TRP A 165 1.54 20.03 7.49
C TRP A 165 0.46 21.11 7.44
N ASP A 166 0.84 22.38 7.42
CA ASP A 166 -0.10 23.48 7.29
C ASP A 166 -0.88 23.42 5.97
N SER A 167 -0.22 23.04 4.86
CA SER A 167 -0.87 22.86 3.55
C SER A 167 -1.90 21.75 3.59
N ILE A 168 -1.56 20.57 4.15
CA ILE A 168 -2.46 19.43 4.31
C ILE A 168 -3.69 19.82 5.16
N GLN A 169 -3.48 20.46 6.31
CA GLN A 169 -4.57 20.86 7.18
C GLN A 169 -5.49 21.91 6.55
N LYS A 170 -4.90 22.87 5.83
CA LYS A 170 -5.66 23.92 5.12
C LYS A 170 -6.54 23.29 4.04
N GLN A 171 -5.99 22.39 3.22
CA GLN A 171 -6.75 21.70 2.18
C GLN A 171 -7.83 20.81 2.80
N SER A 172 -7.48 19.96 3.78
CA SER A 172 -8.45 19.07 4.45
C SER A 172 -9.64 19.84 5.03
N LYS A 173 -9.40 21.01 5.65
CA LYS A 173 -10.47 21.88 6.16
C LYS A 173 -11.30 22.50 5.05
N LYS A 174 -10.67 22.97 3.96
CA LYS A 174 -11.34 23.54 2.76
C LYS A 174 -12.26 22.51 2.11
N ASP A 175 -11.76 21.31 1.89
CA ASP A 175 -12.46 20.23 1.19
C ASP A 175 -13.38 19.44 2.12
N LYS A 176 -13.34 19.75 3.42
CA LYS A 176 -14.07 19.02 4.47
C LYS A 176 -13.78 17.52 4.42
N ASP A 177 -12.54 17.15 4.15
CA ASP A 177 -12.09 15.76 4.12
C ASP A 177 -11.29 15.42 5.38
N MET A 178 -11.26 14.15 5.75
CA MET A 178 -10.43 13.68 6.86
C MET A 178 -8.96 14.02 6.61
N ILE A 179 -8.52 13.81 5.37
CA ILE A 179 -7.17 14.16 4.91
C ILE A 179 -7.19 14.46 3.41
N ALA A 180 -6.73 15.64 3.04
CA ALA A 180 -6.58 16.05 1.64
C ALA A 180 -5.22 16.73 1.46
N SER A 181 -4.48 16.32 0.43
CA SER A 181 -3.15 16.84 0.12
C SER A 181 -2.81 16.84 -1.37
N THR A 182 -3.81 16.72 -2.24
CA THR A 182 -3.58 16.77 -3.70
C THR A 182 -2.86 18.04 -4.13
N GLU A 183 -3.16 19.21 -3.52
CA GLU A 183 -2.50 20.47 -3.82
C GLU A 183 -0.99 20.41 -3.52
N LEU A 184 -0.58 19.74 -2.42
CA LEU A 184 0.83 19.53 -2.07
C LEU A 184 1.56 18.71 -3.15
N PHE A 185 0.97 17.57 -3.57
CA PHE A 185 1.61 16.70 -4.55
C PHE A 185 1.65 17.33 -5.94
N ILE A 186 0.58 18.04 -6.37
CA ILE A 186 0.58 18.81 -7.61
C ILE A 186 1.67 19.88 -7.59
N ALA A 187 1.80 20.62 -6.50
CA ALA A 187 2.85 21.63 -6.34
C ALA A 187 4.25 21.00 -6.34
N SER A 188 4.39 19.82 -5.73
CA SER A 188 5.67 19.09 -5.70
C SER A 188 6.09 18.62 -7.09
N GLU A 189 5.18 17.99 -7.86
CA GLU A 189 5.46 17.58 -9.23
C GLU A 189 5.72 18.78 -10.17
N PHE A 190 5.08 19.93 -9.91
CA PHE A 190 5.32 21.15 -10.68
C PHE A 190 6.70 21.75 -10.38
N ALA A 191 7.10 21.80 -9.10
CA ALA A 191 8.39 22.31 -8.67
C ALA A 191 9.56 21.38 -9.04
N HIS A 192 9.30 20.07 -9.02
CA HIS A 192 10.26 19.02 -9.34
C HIS A 192 9.59 17.95 -10.23
N PRO A 193 9.67 18.06 -11.56
CA PRO A 193 9.16 17.02 -12.45
C PRO A 193 9.82 15.67 -12.16
N ILE A 194 8.99 14.64 -11.89
CA ILE A 194 9.46 13.33 -11.43
C ILE A 194 10.48 12.75 -12.43
N GLN A 195 11.67 12.45 -11.94
CA GLN A 195 12.76 11.85 -12.70
C GLN A 195 12.56 10.34 -12.83
N GLU A 196 13.21 9.72 -13.83
CA GLU A 196 13.09 8.28 -14.05
C GLU A 196 13.56 7.46 -12.84
N GLU A 197 14.60 7.91 -12.15
CA GLU A 197 15.18 7.24 -10.98
C GLU A 197 14.24 7.25 -9.76
N GLU A 198 13.36 8.24 -9.69
CA GLU A 198 12.37 8.41 -8.61
C GLU A 198 11.12 7.55 -8.80
N ARG A 199 10.91 7.05 -10.04
CA ARG A 199 9.76 6.22 -10.38
C ARG A 199 9.92 4.79 -9.88
N ILE A 200 8.82 4.22 -9.39
CA ILE A 200 8.77 2.80 -9.05
C ILE A 200 8.84 1.96 -10.34
N LYS A 201 9.74 0.97 -10.35
CA LYS A 201 10.00 0.12 -11.52
C LYS A 201 9.01 -1.06 -11.56
N VAL A 202 7.72 -0.76 -11.79
CA VAL A 202 6.65 -1.76 -11.79
C VAL A 202 6.85 -2.86 -12.84
N GLU A 203 7.60 -2.62 -13.90
CA GLU A 203 7.97 -3.60 -14.91
C GLU A 203 8.91 -4.70 -14.40
N ARG A 204 9.49 -4.52 -13.21
CA ARG A 204 10.32 -5.54 -12.56
C ARG A 204 9.55 -6.46 -11.63
N ILE A 205 8.25 -6.20 -11.46
CA ILE A 205 7.39 -7.02 -10.60
C ILE A 205 7.04 -8.32 -11.33
N HIS A 206 7.07 -9.43 -10.59
CA HIS A 206 6.77 -10.76 -11.11
C HIS A 206 5.39 -11.26 -10.68
N GLY A 207 4.84 -12.22 -11.43
CA GLY A 207 3.57 -12.86 -11.09
C GLY A 207 2.34 -11.99 -11.33
N LYS A 208 1.56 -11.66 -10.29
CA LYS A 208 0.33 -10.87 -10.40
C LYS A 208 0.48 -9.50 -9.76
N LEU A 209 0.11 -8.46 -10.50
CA LEU A 209 0.08 -7.07 -10.04
C LEU A 209 -1.36 -6.55 -10.12
N LEU A 210 -1.95 -6.20 -8.98
CA LEU A 210 -3.25 -5.56 -8.88
C LEU A 210 -3.08 -4.11 -8.42
N LEU A 211 -3.49 -3.16 -9.26
CA LEU A 211 -3.50 -1.73 -8.98
C LEU A 211 -4.93 -1.23 -8.83
N ILE A 212 -5.25 -0.63 -7.70
CA ILE A 212 -6.59 -0.11 -7.40
C ILE A 212 -6.52 1.33 -6.92
N GLY A 213 -7.35 2.20 -7.49
CA GLY A 213 -7.49 3.59 -7.09
C GLY A 213 -8.84 4.19 -7.45
N ALA A 214 -9.03 5.47 -7.13
CA ALA A 214 -10.24 6.22 -7.45
C ALA A 214 -9.92 7.63 -7.93
N GLU A 215 -10.81 8.19 -8.78
CA GLU A 215 -10.69 9.59 -9.25
C GLU A 215 -10.93 10.59 -8.10
N ASP A 216 -11.81 10.25 -7.17
CA ASP A 216 -12.18 11.09 -6.01
C ASP A 216 -11.18 11.00 -4.84
N ASP A 217 -9.99 10.41 -5.04
CA ASP A 217 -8.95 10.37 -4.00
C ASP A 217 -8.46 11.78 -3.69
N ALA A 218 -8.74 12.25 -2.48
CA ALA A 218 -8.39 13.60 -2.03
C ALA A 218 -6.95 13.70 -1.48
N LEU A 219 -6.30 12.56 -1.16
CA LEU A 219 -4.94 12.59 -0.61
C LEU A 219 -3.92 12.89 -1.71
N TRP A 220 -4.04 12.21 -2.85
CA TRP A 220 -3.26 12.45 -4.06
C TRP A 220 -3.97 11.94 -5.31
N GLU A 221 -3.44 12.25 -6.49
CA GLU A 221 -4.03 11.88 -7.77
C GLU A 221 -3.79 10.40 -8.13
N THR A 222 -4.33 9.46 -7.31
CA THR A 222 -4.10 8.00 -7.47
C THR A 222 -4.41 7.52 -8.88
N ALA A 223 -5.52 7.96 -9.45
CA ALA A 223 -5.93 7.58 -10.80
C ALA A 223 -4.87 7.95 -11.86
N LYS A 224 -4.29 9.15 -11.77
CA LYS A 224 -3.18 9.61 -12.60
C LYS A 224 -1.94 8.73 -12.43
N TYR A 225 -1.61 8.39 -11.19
CA TYR A 225 -0.44 7.59 -10.86
C TYR A 225 -0.57 6.16 -11.38
N ILE A 226 -1.74 5.55 -11.23
CA ILE A 226 -2.02 4.22 -11.78
C ILE A 226 -1.93 4.23 -13.32
N ARG A 227 -2.50 5.23 -14.00
CA ARG A 227 -2.38 5.35 -15.46
C ARG A 227 -0.93 5.51 -15.93
N ARG A 228 -0.08 6.19 -15.15
CA ARG A 228 1.36 6.29 -15.46
C ARG A 228 2.06 4.93 -15.31
N MET A 229 1.72 4.15 -14.27
CA MET A 229 2.23 2.78 -14.11
C MET A 229 1.73 1.86 -15.22
N GLU A 230 0.46 1.94 -15.59
CA GLU A 230 -0.11 1.19 -16.70
C GLU A 230 0.59 1.52 -18.03
N LYS A 231 0.79 2.81 -18.32
CA LYS A 231 1.55 3.25 -19.49
C LYS A 231 2.96 2.68 -19.48
N ARG A 232 3.67 2.74 -18.35
CA ARG A 232 5.01 2.18 -18.20
C ARG A 232 5.03 0.69 -18.53
N LEU A 233 4.04 -0.07 -18.06
CA LEU A 233 3.91 -1.50 -18.34
C LEU A 233 3.58 -1.80 -19.82
N THR A 234 2.95 -0.89 -20.55
CA THR A 234 2.77 -1.04 -22.00
C THR A 234 4.04 -0.72 -22.80
N GLU A 235 4.94 0.09 -22.26
CA GLU A 235 6.16 0.56 -22.93
C GLU A 235 7.41 -0.25 -22.57
N LYS A 236 7.39 -1.00 -21.46
CA LYS A 236 8.50 -1.80 -20.97
C LYS A 236 8.17 -3.28 -21.01
N GLU A 237 9.15 -4.10 -21.33
CA GLU A 237 9.02 -5.56 -21.19
C GLU A 237 8.80 -5.94 -19.71
N HIS A 238 7.83 -6.81 -19.46
CA HIS A 238 7.53 -7.37 -18.15
C HIS A 238 6.90 -8.75 -18.28
N ASP A 239 7.00 -9.55 -17.22
CA ASP A 239 6.42 -10.90 -17.17
C ASP A 239 5.21 -11.00 -16.21
N CYS A 240 4.82 -9.91 -15.55
CA CYS A 240 3.69 -9.91 -14.64
C CYS A 240 2.34 -9.85 -15.37
N GLN A 241 1.34 -10.50 -14.79
CA GLN A 241 -0.06 -10.33 -15.15
C GLN A 241 -0.61 -9.09 -14.42
N VAL A 242 -1.02 -8.09 -15.19
CA VAL A 242 -1.47 -6.80 -14.65
C VAL A 242 -2.98 -6.72 -14.64
N VAL A 243 -3.54 -6.31 -13.50
CA VAL A 243 -4.97 -6.04 -13.31
C VAL A 243 -5.11 -4.64 -12.77
N VAL A 244 -5.86 -3.78 -13.47
CA VAL A 244 -6.00 -2.36 -13.12
C VAL A 244 -7.46 -2.00 -12.96
N PHE A 245 -7.80 -1.36 -11.84
CA PHE A 245 -9.10 -0.77 -11.60
C PHE A 245 -8.98 0.65 -11.08
N VAL A 246 -9.51 1.59 -11.84
CA VAL A 246 -9.68 2.99 -11.43
C VAL A 246 -11.17 3.30 -11.40
N TYR A 247 -11.69 3.50 -10.21
CA TYR A 247 -13.11 3.78 -9.99
C TYR A 247 -13.37 5.28 -10.07
N GLU A 248 -14.53 5.67 -10.59
CA GLU A 248 -14.96 7.06 -10.62
C GLU A 248 -15.15 7.60 -9.20
N HIS A 249 -15.82 6.82 -8.32
CA HIS A 249 -16.10 7.20 -6.95
C HIS A 249 -15.44 6.25 -5.95
N GLY A 250 -14.64 6.83 -5.07
CA GLY A 250 -13.96 6.14 -3.99
C GLY A 250 -13.21 7.13 -3.10
N THR A 251 -12.88 6.72 -1.90
CA THR A 251 -12.05 7.52 -1.00
C THR A 251 -10.60 7.07 -1.13
N HIS A 252 -9.68 7.75 -0.46
CA HIS A 252 -8.30 7.26 -0.36
C HIS A 252 -8.21 5.86 0.27
N PHE A 253 -9.17 5.50 1.13
CA PHE A 253 -9.23 4.19 1.79
C PHE A 253 -10.23 3.26 1.09
N VAL A 254 -9.86 2.78 -0.10
CA VAL A 254 -10.62 1.85 -0.94
C VAL A 254 -10.46 0.39 -0.49
N PHE A 255 -10.67 0.10 0.79
CA PHE A 255 -10.55 -1.26 1.31
C PHE A 255 -11.68 -2.18 0.83
N PRO A 256 -11.40 -3.50 0.65
CA PRO A 256 -12.43 -4.50 0.37
C PRO A 256 -13.57 -4.47 1.40
N GLU A 257 -14.82 -4.60 0.94
CA GLU A 257 -16.02 -4.48 1.79
C GLU A 257 -16.03 -5.52 2.92
N GLY A 258 -15.58 -6.75 2.66
CA GLY A 258 -15.50 -7.80 3.68
C GLY A 258 -14.46 -7.51 4.76
N MET A 259 -13.35 -6.85 4.37
CA MET A 259 -12.37 -6.35 5.33
C MET A 259 -12.97 -5.24 6.20
N VAL A 260 -13.64 -4.26 5.59
CA VAL A 260 -14.32 -3.16 6.32
C VAL A 260 -15.37 -3.72 7.29
N LYS A 261 -16.21 -4.67 6.86
CA LYS A 261 -17.18 -5.34 7.74
C LYS A 261 -16.54 -6.14 8.87
N THR A 262 -15.36 -6.70 8.65
CA THR A 262 -14.61 -7.41 9.71
C THR A 262 -14.06 -6.43 10.74
N MET A 263 -13.62 -5.25 10.30
CA MET A 263 -13.14 -4.17 11.16
C MET A 263 -14.27 -3.50 11.93
N LEU A 264 -15.36 -3.18 11.25
CA LEU A 264 -16.48 -2.37 11.75
C LEU A 264 -17.80 -2.98 11.36
N PRO A 265 -18.25 -4.04 12.06
CA PRO A 265 -19.44 -4.83 11.67
C PRO A 265 -20.74 -4.00 11.57
N VAL A 266 -20.87 -2.95 12.36
CA VAL A 266 -22.09 -2.13 12.44
C VAL A 266 -21.92 -0.75 11.81
N MET A 267 -20.68 -0.24 11.73
CA MET A 267 -20.39 1.15 11.36
C MET A 267 -19.60 1.28 10.05
N GLY A 268 -19.43 0.21 9.28
CA GLY A 268 -18.59 0.21 8.08
C GLY A 268 -18.97 1.27 7.05
N ASP A 269 -20.25 1.57 6.89
CA ASP A 269 -20.72 2.62 5.98
C ASP A 269 -20.49 4.04 6.53
N LEU A 270 -20.46 4.21 7.87
CA LEU A 270 -20.19 5.51 8.50
C LEU A 270 -18.72 5.93 8.42
N VAL A 271 -17.79 4.96 8.36
CA VAL A 271 -16.35 5.26 8.24
C VAL A 271 -16.03 6.01 6.96
N THR A 272 -16.72 5.73 5.87
CA THR A 272 -16.51 6.48 4.62
C THR A 272 -17.05 7.90 4.68
N ALA A 273 -17.99 8.20 5.61
CA ALA A 273 -18.55 9.54 5.76
C ALA A 273 -17.58 10.59 6.34
N ILE A 274 -16.41 10.18 6.85
CA ILE A 274 -15.33 11.12 7.22
C ILE A 274 -14.63 11.72 6.00
N PHE A 275 -14.77 11.09 4.83
CA PHE A 275 -14.23 11.55 3.55
C PHE A 275 -15.28 12.32 2.74
N ALA A 276 -14.86 13.32 1.99
CA ALA A 276 -15.74 14.13 1.16
C ALA A 276 -16.48 13.29 0.10
N ALA A 277 -15.76 12.43 -0.62
CA ALA A 277 -16.34 11.52 -1.60
C ALA A 277 -17.35 10.55 -0.98
N GLY A 278 -17.05 9.99 0.19
CA GLY A 278 -17.95 9.08 0.90
C GLY A 278 -19.25 9.73 1.38
N ARG A 279 -19.24 11.06 1.66
CA ARG A 279 -20.47 11.81 1.96
C ARG A 279 -21.26 12.18 0.70
N LYS A 280 -20.55 12.53 -0.38
CA LYS A 280 -21.18 12.97 -1.64
C LYS A 280 -21.75 11.79 -2.44
N TYR A 281 -21.05 10.67 -2.45
CA TYR A 281 -21.37 9.47 -3.23
C TYR A 281 -21.35 8.20 -2.37
N PRO A 282 -22.17 8.13 -1.30
CA PRO A 282 -22.11 7.04 -0.32
C PRO A 282 -22.44 5.67 -0.92
N LYS A 283 -23.37 5.62 -1.86
CA LYS A 283 -23.80 4.39 -2.53
C LYS A 283 -22.70 3.90 -3.49
N GLU A 284 -22.21 4.78 -4.33
CA GLU A 284 -21.17 4.51 -5.33
C GLU A 284 -19.86 4.07 -4.66
N CYS A 285 -19.43 4.77 -3.59
CA CYS A 285 -18.25 4.36 -2.80
C CYS A 285 -18.42 2.98 -2.15
N LYS A 286 -19.66 2.60 -1.77
CA LYS A 286 -19.95 1.27 -1.27
C LYS A 286 -19.89 0.21 -2.38
N GLU A 287 -20.49 0.50 -3.54
CA GLU A 287 -20.41 -0.37 -4.73
C GLU A 287 -18.95 -0.59 -5.16
N THR A 288 -18.12 0.46 -5.13
CA THR A 288 -16.69 0.38 -5.34
C THR A 288 -16.03 -0.61 -4.38
N ARG A 289 -16.28 -0.52 -3.07
CA ARG A 289 -15.68 -1.46 -2.10
C ARG A 289 -16.15 -2.90 -2.32
N ILE A 290 -17.40 -3.11 -2.70
CA ILE A 290 -17.95 -4.44 -3.03
C ILE A 290 -17.24 -5.02 -4.26
N ASP A 291 -17.04 -4.21 -5.30
CA ASP A 291 -16.32 -4.70 -6.48
C ASP A 291 -14.83 -4.94 -6.18
N ILE A 292 -14.19 -4.08 -5.40
CA ILE A 292 -12.81 -4.31 -4.93
C ILE A 292 -12.68 -5.65 -4.19
N GLU A 293 -13.62 -5.98 -3.30
CA GLU A 293 -13.67 -7.30 -2.64
C GLU A 293 -13.65 -8.44 -3.65
N LYS A 294 -14.45 -8.31 -4.69
CA LYS A 294 -14.56 -9.31 -5.78
C LYS A 294 -13.25 -9.42 -6.56
N GLN A 295 -12.64 -8.28 -6.93
CA GLN A 295 -11.40 -8.27 -7.72
C GLN A 295 -10.20 -8.79 -6.90
N VAL A 296 -10.04 -8.35 -5.66
CA VAL A 296 -9.02 -8.87 -4.75
C VAL A 296 -9.19 -10.37 -4.53
N SER A 297 -10.44 -10.81 -4.31
CA SER A 297 -10.75 -12.25 -4.14
C SER A 297 -10.37 -13.07 -5.38
N ARG A 298 -10.70 -12.57 -6.58
CA ARG A 298 -10.34 -13.22 -7.85
C ARG A 298 -8.82 -13.36 -7.98
N VAL A 299 -8.09 -12.27 -7.74
CA VAL A 299 -6.63 -12.25 -7.92
C VAL A 299 -5.93 -13.17 -6.92
N ILE A 300 -6.31 -13.14 -5.63
CA ILE A 300 -5.72 -14.02 -4.61
C ILE A 300 -6.01 -15.50 -4.93
N ARG A 301 -7.26 -15.84 -5.28
CA ARG A 301 -7.63 -17.23 -5.60
C ARG A 301 -6.89 -17.76 -6.82
N THR A 302 -6.80 -16.98 -7.89
CA THR A 302 -6.08 -17.39 -9.10
C THR A 302 -4.58 -17.50 -8.85
N TRP A 303 -4.00 -16.64 -8.02
CA TRP A 303 -2.61 -16.74 -7.59
C TRP A 303 -2.35 -18.03 -6.78
N LYS A 304 -3.20 -18.33 -5.79
CA LYS A 304 -3.08 -19.59 -5.01
C LYS A 304 -3.08 -20.82 -5.90
N ASN A 305 -3.92 -20.85 -6.92
CA ASN A 305 -4.19 -22.02 -7.76
C ASN A 305 -3.26 -22.14 -8.97
N ASN A 306 -2.18 -21.36 -9.09
CA ASN A 306 -1.25 -21.35 -10.23
C ASN A 306 -1.90 -21.09 -11.60
N GLN A 307 -3.01 -20.39 -11.65
CA GLN A 307 -3.64 -20.00 -12.90
C GLN A 307 -2.96 -18.71 -13.42
N PHE A 308 -1.86 -18.88 -14.17
CA PHE A 308 -1.14 -17.76 -14.79
C PHE A 308 -1.40 -17.77 -16.30
N SER A 309 -1.81 -16.64 -16.84
CA SER A 309 -1.61 -16.23 -18.23
C SER A 309 -0.66 -15.04 -18.20
N SER A 310 0.54 -15.16 -18.77
CA SER A 310 1.53 -14.11 -18.83
C SER A 310 1.14 -13.03 -19.85
N GLY A 311 1.40 -11.76 -19.55
CA GLY A 311 1.43 -10.67 -20.53
C GLY A 311 0.10 -9.98 -20.85
N GLU A 312 -0.99 -10.20 -20.12
CA GLU A 312 -2.28 -9.58 -20.37
C GLU A 312 -2.63 -8.51 -19.31
N ILE A 313 -2.95 -7.29 -19.75
CA ILE A 313 -3.53 -6.24 -18.90
C ILE A 313 -5.05 -6.41 -18.89
N VAL A 314 -5.64 -6.77 -17.77
CA VAL A 314 -7.10 -6.90 -17.56
C VAL A 314 -7.62 -5.62 -16.90
N ARG A 315 -8.68 -5.06 -17.47
CA ARG A 315 -9.38 -3.86 -16.98
C ARG A 315 -10.78 -4.20 -16.51
#